data_d90920287d69ec950b3dd17ed019c6d8
#
_entry.id   d90920287d69ec950b3dd17ed019c6d8
#
_cell.length_a   1.000
_cell.length_b   1.000
_cell.length_c   1.000
_cell.angle_alpha   90.00
_cell.angle_beta   90.00
_cell.angle_gamma   90.00
#
_symmetry.space_group_name_H-M   'P 1'
#
loop_
_entity.id
_entity.type
_entity.pdbx_description
1 polymer ?
#
loop_
_entity_poly.entity_id
_entity_poly.type
_entity_poly.pdbx_seq_one_letter_code
_entity_poly.pdbx_strand_id
1 'polypeptide(L)'
;MSIEKIVLLGAESSGKTTLCQALAAAYHTIWVPEYGRQLTEEKHGDISFADHLCIAQRHLELEDEALPRAKDYLFVDTNATTTMLYSYYYYQQCHPALLALAFACCTRYAHTFVCAPTIPFEVDGWRGPEALRPVQHGTILMQLALLDISYTLISGSVAERVEQVRGQLSMSS
;
A
#
# COMPACT_ATOMS: atom_id res chain seq x y z
N MET A 1 5.11 12.64 -21.26
CA MET A 1 5.47 11.43 -20.50
C MET A 1 4.22 10.93 -19.81
N SER A 2 4.03 9.62 -19.70
CA SER A 2 2.91 9.05 -18.94
C SER A 2 3.24 9.12 -17.45
N ILE A 3 2.24 9.40 -16.60
CA ILE A 3 2.40 9.41 -15.15
C ILE A 3 2.58 7.96 -14.68
N GLU A 4 3.61 7.72 -13.89
CA GLU A 4 3.87 6.40 -13.31
C GLU A 4 3.25 6.26 -11.92
N LYS A 5 2.54 5.15 -11.70
CA LYS A 5 2.00 4.82 -10.37
C LYS A 5 3.05 4.05 -9.57
N ILE A 6 3.33 4.53 -8.37
CA ILE A 6 4.29 3.97 -7.42
C ILE A 6 3.53 3.51 -6.18
N VAL A 7 3.55 2.23 -5.86
CA VAL A 7 2.85 1.72 -4.67
C VAL A 7 3.81 1.45 -3.52
N LEU A 8 3.38 1.84 -2.31
CA LEU A 8 4.06 1.54 -1.06
C LEU A 8 3.28 0.48 -0.29
N LEU A 9 3.89 -0.67 -0.07
CA LEU A 9 3.36 -1.78 0.70
C LEU A 9 4.13 -1.95 2.01
N GLY A 10 3.59 -2.73 2.92
CA GLY A 10 4.22 -3.04 4.20
C GLY A 10 3.19 -3.34 5.28
N ALA A 11 3.64 -3.93 6.37
CA ALA A 11 2.81 -4.24 7.53
C ALA A 11 2.22 -2.96 8.17
N GLU A 12 1.27 -3.14 9.08
CA GLU A 12 0.77 -2.04 9.92
C GLU A 12 1.91 -1.33 10.65
N SER A 13 1.77 -0.02 10.83
CA SER A 13 2.79 0.81 11.51
C SER A 13 4.20 0.73 10.89
N SER A 14 4.33 0.47 9.59
CA SER A 14 5.62 0.46 8.88
C SER A 14 6.00 1.82 8.28
N GLY A 15 5.14 2.85 8.43
CA GLY A 15 5.40 4.22 7.98
C GLY A 15 5.06 4.50 6.51
N LYS A 16 4.23 3.68 5.87
CA LYS A 16 3.78 3.87 4.46
C LYS A 16 3.17 5.25 4.23
N THR A 17 2.16 5.59 5.02
CA THR A 17 1.41 6.86 4.89
C THR A 17 2.33 8.07 5.01
N THR A 18 3.18 8.09 6.05
CA THR A 18 4.15 9.17 6.25
C THR A 18 5.13 9.29 5.09
N LEU A 19 5.55 8.14 4.54
CA LEU A 19 6.45 8.14 3.39
C LEU A 19 5.75 8.59 2.10
N CYS A 20 4.49 8.18 1.85
CA CYS A 20 3.70 8.68 0.71
C CYS A 20 3.58 10.20 0.74
N GLN A 21 3.29 10.78 1.91
CA GLN A 21 3.24 12.24 2.11
C GLN A 21 4.58 12.92 1.82
N ALA A 22 5.67 12.37 2.35
CA ALA A 22 7.00 12.91 2.15
C ALA A 22 7.45 12.85 0.67
N LEU A 23 7.15 11.74 -0.01
CA LEU A 23 7.43 11.58 -1.44
C LEU A 23 6.60 12.54 -2.29
N ALA A 24 5.30 12.66 -2.02
CA ALA A 24 4.44 13.60 -2.75
C ALA A 24 4.94 15.04 -2.62
N ALA A 25 5.38 15.44 -1.42
CA ALA A 25 5.99 16.77 -1.18
C ALA A 25 7.33 16.92 -1.92
N ALA A 26 8.22 15.92 -1.87
CA ALA A 26 9.53 15.95 -2.50
C ALA A 26 9.48 16.01 -4.02
N TYR A 27 8.47 15.39 -4.64
CA TYR A 27 8.25 15.36 -6.08
C TYR A 27 7.22 16.40 -6.57
N HIS A 28 6.70 17.26 -5.67
CA HIS A 28 5.67 18.27 -6.00
C HIS A 28 4.45 17.67 -6.71
N THR A 29 4.03 16.49 -6.27
CA THR A 29 2.90 15.75 -6.81
C THR A 29 1.89 15.41 -5.69
N ILE A 30 0.97 14.49 -5.96
CA ILE A 30 -0.05 14.04 -5.02
C ILE A 30 0.13 12.56 -4.70
N TRP A 31 -0.61 12.10 -3.70
CA TRP A 31 -0.66 10.71 -3.30
C TRP A 31 -2.10 10.28 -3.01
N VAL A 32 -2.35 8.97 -3.01
CA VAL A 32 -3.63 8.35 -2.69
C VAL A 32 -3.54 7.69 -1.32
N PRO A 33 -4.35 8.13 -0.34
CA PRO A 33 -4.39 7.53 0.98
C PRO A 33 -5.08 6.15 0.98
N GLU A 34 -4.76 5.33 1.96
CA GLU A 34 -5.39 4.02 2.16
C GLU A 34 -6.88 4.17 2.50
N TYR A 35 -7.75 3.80 1.57
CA TYR A 35 -9.20 3.89 1.77
C TYR A 35 -9.71 2.92 2.84
N GLY A 36 -9.07 1.76 2.99
CA GLY A 36 -9.41 0.79 4.03
C GLY A 36 -9.33 1.39 5.43
N ARG A 37 -8.32 2.22 5.68
CA ARG A 37 -8.19 2.95 6.94
C ARG A 37 -9.33 3.95 7.15
N GLN A 38 -9.64 4.75 6.13
CA GLN A 38 -10.74 5.70 6.19
C GLN A 38 -12.06 4.99 6.52
N LEU A 39 -12.40 3.91 5.82
CA LEU A 39 -13.61 3.16 6.06
C LEU A 39 -13.65 2.51 7.45
N THR A 40 -12.49 2.04 7.95
CA THR A 40 -12.38 1.47 9.31
C THR A 40 -12.69 2.52 10.37
N GLU A 41 -12.19 3.74 10.21
CA GLU A 41 -12.49 4.86 11.11
C GLU A 41 -13.97 5.27 11.04
N GLU A 42 -14.54 5.39 9.84
CA GLU A 42 -15.96 5.72 9.62
C GLU A 42 -16.91 4.67 10.22
N LYS A 43 -16.54 3.40 10.17
CA LYS A 43 -17.31 2.27 10.69
C LYS A 43 -16.93 1.87 12.13
N HIS A 44 -16.09 2.66 12.79
CA HIS A 44 -15.64 2.39 14.17
C HIS A 44 -15.05 0.98 14.34
N GLY A 45 -14.34 0.47 13.34
CA GLY A 45 -13.69 -0.84 13.34
C GLY A 45 -14.58 -2.00 12.88
N ASP A 46 -15.87 -1.78 12.63
CA ASP A 46 -16.82 -2.82 12.18
C ASP A 46 -16.73 -3.04 10.65
N ILE A 47 -15.64 -3.65 10.23
CA ILE A 47 -15.38 -3.98 8.82
C ILE A 47 -15.89 -5.40 8.54
N SER A 48 -16.89 -5.53 7.69
CA SER A 48 -17.47 -6.80 7.26
C SER A 48 -16.65 -7.45 6.13
N PHE A 49 -16.93 -8.71 5.84
CA PHE A 49 -16.36 -9.42 4.69
C PHE A 49 -16.63 -8.69 3.36
N ALA A 50 -17.85 -8.19 3.16
CA ALA A 50 -18.23 -7.47 1.93
C ALA A 50 -17.48 -6.15 1.77
N ASP A 51 -17.11 -5.48 2.87
CA ASP A 51 -16.39 -4.21 2.83
C ASP A 51 -15.01 -4.35 2.18
N HIS A 52 -14.36 -5.52 2.26
CA HIS A 52 -13.05 -5.71 1.63
C HIS A 52 -13.12 -5.55 0.11
N LEU A 53 -14.18 -6.03 -0.54
CA LEU A 53 -14.37 -5.78 -1.98
C LEU A 53 -14.61 -4.29 -2.26
N CYS A 54 -15.47 -3.65 -1.47
CA CYS A 54 -15.74 -2.21 -1.60
C CYS A 54 -14.47 -1.37 -1.39
N ILE A 55 -13.64 -1.73 -0.40
CA ILE A 55 -12.35 -1.06 -0.13
C ILE A 55 -11.45 -1.13 -1.37
N ALA A 56 -11.27 -2.32 -1.94
CA ALA A 56 -10.40 -2.49 -3.09
C ALA A 56 -10.93 -1.73 -4.33
N GLN A 57 -12.22 -1.81 -4.60
CA GLN A 57 -12.85 -1.09 -5.72
C GLN A 57 -12.69 0.42 -5.57
N ARG A 58 -13.07 0.96 -4.40
CA ARG A 58 -13.00 2.41 -4.16
C ARG A 58 -11.56 2.92 -4.17
N HIS A 59 -10.61 2.15 -3.64
CA HIS A 59 -9.20 2.53 -3.67
C HIS A 59 -8.68 2.67 -5.11
N LEU A 60 -9.01 1.73 -5.99
CA LEU A 60 -8.64 1.80 -7.41
C LEU A 60 -9.30 2.99 -8.13
N GLU A 61 -10.57 3.30 -7.82
CA GLU A 61 -11.25 4.49 -8.34
C GLU A 61 -10.53 5.77 -7.89
N LEU A 62 -10.15 5.87 -6.62
CA LEU A 62 -9.39 7.02 -6.09
C LEU A 62 -8.04 7.21 -6.79
N GLU A 63 -7.35 6.12 -7.13
CA GLU A 63 -6.13 6.21 -7.93
C GLU A 63 -6.40 6.79 -9.33
N ASP A 64 -7.47 6.35 -10.00
CA ASP A 64 -7.82 6.80 -11.34
C ASP A 64 -8.32 8.26 -11.34
N GLU A 65 -9.06 8.68 -10.31
CA GLU A 65 -9.46 10.07 -10.07
C GLU A 65 -8.26 10.99 -9.76
N ALA A 66 -7.23 10.45 -9.10
CA ALA A 66 -6.03 11.20 -8.75
C ALA A 66 -5.07 11.38 -9.93
N LEU A 67 -4.99 10.40 -10.83
CA LEU A 67 -4.01 10.33 -11.90
C LEU A 67 -3.91 11.62 -12.75
N PRO A 68 -5.02 12.28 -13.19
CA PRO A 68 -4.92 13.50 -13.99
C PRO A 68 -4.33 14.71 -13.26
N ARG A 69 -4.24 14.66 -11.93
CA ARG A 69 -3.70 15.73 -11.07
C ARG A 69 -2.26 15.50 -10.65
N ALA A 70 -1.74 14.29 -10.88
CA ALA A 70 -0.37 13.93 -10.53
C ALA A 70 0.63 14.53 -11.53
N LYS A 71 1.90 14.65 -11.09
CA LYS A 71 3.03 15.06 -11.92
C LYS A 71 4.07 13.95 -11.87
N ASP A 72 4.54 13.49 -13.01
CA ASP A 72 5.53 12.44 -13.20
C ASP A 72 5.18 11.13 -12.47
N TYR A 73 4.89 11.20 -11.17
CA TYR A 73 4.56 10.08 -10.29
C TYR A 73 3.26 10.30 -9.52
N LEU A 74 2.49 9.21 -9.33
CA LEU A 74 1.40 9.10 -8.36
C LEU A 74 1.79 8.09 -7.29
N PHE A 75 1.99 8.55 -6.06
CA PHE A 75 2.28 7.66 -4.93
C PHE A 75 1.00 7.10 -4.34
N VAL A 76 0.97 5.80 -4.06
CA VAL A 76 -0.23 5.08 -3.61
C VAL A 76 0.08 4.35 -2.31
N ASP A 77 -0.70 4.64 -1.26
CA ASP A 77 -0.59 3.97 0.03
C ASP A 77 -1.41 2.69 0.00
N THR A 78 -0.73 1.56 -0.13
CA THR A 78 -1.27 0.21 -0.25
C THR A 78 -2.06 -0.05 -1.56
N ASN A 79 -2.60 -1.24 -1.74
CA ASN A 79 -3.37 -1.64 -2.91
C ASN A 79 -4.27 -2.86 -2.62
N ALA A 80 -5.00 -3.35 -3.63
CA ALA A 80 -5.92 -4.47 -3.51
C ALA A 80 -5.26 -5.80 -3.07
N THR A 81 -3.95 -5.99 -3.26
CA THR A 81 -3.25 -7.19 -2.75
C THR A 81 -3.23 -7.22 -1.23
N THR A 82 -3.05 -6.06 -0.59
CA THR A 82 -3.12 -5.92 0.87
C THR A 82 -4.55 -6.15 1.38
N THR A 83 -5.55 -5.60 0.68
CA THR A 83 -6.96 -5.82 1.03
C THR A 83 -7.34 -7.29 0.93
N MET A 84 -6.86 -8.01 -0.08
CA MET A 84 -7.02 -9.47 -0.22
C MET A 84 -6.39 -10.21 0.97
N LEU A 85 -5.18 -9.81 1.38
CA LEU A 85 -4.49 -10.39 2.54
C LEU A 85 -5.31 -10.22 3.82
N TYR A 86 -5.86 -9.04 4.07
CA TYR A 86 -6.71 -8.79 5.23
C TYR A 86 -8.03 -9.56 5.18
N SER A 87 -8.63 -9.76 3.99
CA SER A 87 -9.82 -10.61 3.83
C SER A 87 -9.52 -12.05 4.25
N TYR A 88 -8.40 -12.61 3.83
CA TYR A 88 -7.98 -13.94 4.29
C TYR A 88 -7.64 -13.97 5.77
N TYR A 89 -6.99 -12.95 6.29
CA TYR A 89 -6.59 -12.88 7.69
C TYR A 89 -7.78 -12.87 8.64
N TYR A 90 -8.79 -12.03 8.36
CA TYR A 90 -9.94 -11.87 9.26
C TYR A 90 -11.07 -12.86 8.97
N TYR A 91 -11.27 -13.27 7.73
CA TYR A 91 -12.43 -14.05 7.31
C TYR A 91 -12.08 -15.44 6.75
N GLN A 92 -10.80 -15.79 6.61
CA GLN A 92 -10.29 -17.03 6.01
C GLN A 92 -10.85 -17.29 4.60
N GLN A 93 -11.33 -16.26 3.94
CA GLN A 93 -11.87 -16.31 2.58
C GLN A 93 -11.65 -15.00 1.86
N CYS A 94 -11.77 -15.04 0.53
CA CYS A 94 -11.68 -13.86 -0.31
C CYS A 94 -12.77 -13.87 -1.38
N HIS A 95 -13.41 -12.74 -1.62
CA HIS A 95 -14.39 -12.62 -2.68
C HIS A 95 -13.70 -12.78 -4.06
N PRO A 96 -14.26 -13.57 -5.02
CA PRO A 96 -13.62 -13.80 -6.33
C PRO A 96 -13.29 -12.50 -7.10
N ALA A 97 -14.15 -11.48 -7.01
CA ALA A 97 -13.88 -10.19 -7.62
C ALA A 97 -12.71 -9.45 -6.95
N LEU A 98 -12.56 -9.53 -5.61
CA LEU A 98 -11.41 -8.96 -4.91
C LEU A 98 -10.12 -9.66 -5.33
N LEU A 99 -10.16 -10.99 -5.46
CA LEU A 99 -9.03 -11.76 -5.96
C LEU A 99 -8.62 -11.31 -7.36
N ALA A 100 -9.59 -11.11 -8.27
CA ALA A 100 -9.33 -10.59 -9.61
C ALA A 100 -8.69 -9.18 -9.60
N LEU A 101 -9.16 -8.28 -8.73
CA LEU A 101 -8.59 -6.95 -8.56
C LEU A 101 -7.16 -7.02 -8.02
N ALA A 102 -6.88 -7.90 -7.07
CA ALA A 102 -5.54 -8.10 -6.53
C ALA A 102 -4.57 -8.61 -7.61
N PHE A 103 -4.98 -9.55 -8.45
CA PHE A 103 -4.18 -9.99 -9.60
C PHE A 103 -3.95 -8.90 -10.63
N ALA A 104 -4.94 -8.04 -10.89
CA ALA A 104 -4.78 -6.90 -11.80
C ALA A 104 -3.73 -5.89 -11.30
N CYS A 105 -3.42 -5.86 -10.01
CA CYS A 105 -2.36 -5.02 -9.45
C CYS A 105 -0.94 -5.44 -9.89
N CYS A 106 -0.74 -6.67 -10.39
CA CYS A 106 0.58 -7.16 -10.80
C CYS A 106 1.23 -6.30 -11.90
N THR A 107 0.42 -5.64 -12.73
CA THR A 107 0.89 -4.81 -13.84
C THR A 107 0.48 -3.33 -13.74
N ARG A 108 -0.13 -2.94 -12.61
CA ARG A 108 -0.71 -1.60 -12.46
C ARG A 108 0.31 -0.55 -12.04
N TYR A 109 1.38 -0.95 -11.38
CA TYR A 109 2.38 -0.06 -10.79
C TYR A 109 3.73 -0.22 -11.48
N ALA A 110 4.37 0.90 -11.81
CA ALA A 110 5.72 0.92 -12.38
C ALA A 110 6.75 0.45 -11.35
N HIS A 111 6.56 0.81 -10.08
CA HIS A 111 7.43 0.40 -8.99
C HIS A 111 6.61 0.01 -7.75
N THR A 112 7.08 -1.02 -7.06
CA THR A 112 6.57 -1.47 -5.76
C THR A 112 7.67 -1.34 -4.72
N PHE A 113 7.44 -0.53 -3.69
CA PHE A 113 8.32 -0.42 -2.53
C PHE A 113 7.67 -1.08 -1.33
N VAL A 114 8.45 -1.85 -0.57
CA VAL A 114 7.99 -2.45 0.68
C VAL A 114 8.69 -1.80 1.85
N CYS A 115 7.89 -1.16 2.72
CA CYS A 115 8.39 -0.55 3.95
C CYS A 115 8.71 -1.63 4.98
N ALA A 116 10.01 -1.80 5.30
CA ALA A 116 10.43 -2.69 6.37
C ALA A 116 9.88 -2.20 7.73
N PRO A 117 9.41 -3.11 8.62
CA PRO A 117 8.84 -2.76 9.92
C PRO A 117 9.93 -2.47 10.97
N THR A 118 10.85 -1.54 10.67
CA THR A 118 12.01 -1.20 11.49
C THR A 118 11.81 0.02 12.38
N ILE A 119 10.67 0.70 12.26
CA ILE A 119 10.29 1.83 13.12
C ILE A 119 9.45 1.36 14.32
N PRO A 120 9.36 2.11 15.42
CA PRO A 120 8.49 1.78 16.54
C PRO A 120 7.04 1.53 16.12
N PHE A 121 6.38 0.60 16.80
CA PHE A 121 4.97 0.34 16.57
C PHE A 121 4.12 1.41 17.27
N GLU A 122 3.17 1.99 16.54
CA GLU A 122 2.22 2.96 17.08
C GLU A 122 0.84 2.33 17.20
N VAL A 123 0.28 2.40 18.40
CA VAL A 123 -1.10 1.96 18.69
C VAL A 123 -2.05 3.11 18.35
N ASP A 124 -3.03 2.85 17.46
CA ASP A 124 -4.03 3.85 17.05
C ASP A 124 -5.48 3.43 17.34
N GLY A 125 -5.66 2.30 18.03
CA GLY A 125 -6.98 1.74 18.37
C GLY A 125 -7.62 0.87 17.29
N TRP A 126 -7.08 0.88 16.05
CA TRP A 126 -7.62 0.11 14.93
C TRP A 126 -6.66 -0.98 14.44
N ARG A 127 -5.38 -0.85 14.73
CA ARG A 127 -4.35 -1.82 14.36
C ARG A 127 -4.44 -3.07 15.21
N GLY A 128 -4.08 -4.19 14.62
CA GLY A 128 -3.91 -5.45 15.32
C GLY A 128 -2.73 -5.39 16.33
N PRO A 129 -2.53 -6.45 17.13
CA PRO A 129 -1.41 -6.53 18.05
C PRO A 129 -0.06 -6.41 17.32
N GLU A 130 0.93 -5.73 17.93
CA GLU A 130 2.29 -5.60 17.39
C GLU A 130 2.91 -6.94 16.99
N ALA A 131 2.60 -8.00 17.73
CA ALA A 131 3.08 -9.36 17.47
C ALA A 131 2.71 -9.90 16.07
N LEU A 132 1.68 -9.34 15.43
CA LEU A 132 1.29 -9.72 14.06
C LEU A 132 2.11 -9.04 12.97
N ARG A 133 2.79 -7.97 13.28
CA ARG A 133 3.56 -7.17 12.34
C ARG A 133 4.62 -7.98 11.56
N PRO A 134 5.43 -8.86 12.19
CA PRO A 134 6.34 -9.74 11.44
C PRO A 134 5.61 -10.71 10.52
N VAL A 135 4.46 -11.24 10.96
CA VAL A 135 3.64 -12.16 10.15
C VAL A 135 3.06 -11.43 8.94
N GLN A 136 2.48 -10.25 9.12
CA GLN A 136 1.98 -9.42 8.03
C GLN A 136 3.09 -9.10 7.02
N HIS A 137 4.28 -8.69 7.50
CA HIS A 137 5.42 -8.39 6.65
C HIS A 137 5.86 -9.61 5.82
N GLY A 138 6.06 -10.75 6.46
CA GLY A 138 6.42 -12.00 5.78
C GLY A 138 5.38 -12.44 4.76
N THR A 139 4.08 -12.29 5.08
CA THR A 139 3.00 -12.65 4.16
C THR A 139 2.96 -11.73 2.94
N ILE A 140 3.23 -10.43 3.10
CA ILE A 140 3.35 -9.48 1.97
C ILE A 140 4.49 -9.89 1.06
N LEU A 141 5.68 -10.19 1.61
CA LEU A 141 6.83 -10.63 0.79
C LEU A 141 6.54 -11.95 0.06
N MET A 142 5.93 -12.91 0.74
CA MET A 142 5.51 -14.18 0.13
C MET A 142 4.51 -13.94 -1.01
N GLN A 143 3.52 -13.08 -0.80
CA GLN A 143 2.52 -12.74 -1.80
C GLN A 143 3.15 -12.11 -3.06
N LEU A 144 4.07 -11.15 -2.89
CA LEU A 144 4.78 -10.52 -4.00
C LEU A 144 5.59 -11.55 -4.79
N ALA A 145 6.27 -12.48 -4.10
CA ALA A 145 7.01 -13.55 -4.74
C ALA A 145 6.08 -14.52 -5.53
N LEU A 146 4.91 -14.89 -4.96
CA LEU A 146 3.94 -15.77 -5.64
C LEU A 146 3.29 -15.09 -6.85
N LEU A 147 3.15 -13.77 -6.84
CA LEU A 147 2.58 -12.99 -7.94
C LEU A 147 3.64 -12.52 -8.95
N ASP A 148 4.90 -12.89 -8.77
CA ASP A 148 6.04 -12.45 -9.58
C ASP A 148 6.16 -10.92 -9.69
N ILE A 149 5.85 -10.22 -8.60
CA ILE A 149 5.96 -8.76 -8.50
C ILE A 149 7.33 -8.39 -7.96
N SER A 150 8.14 -7.74 -8.78
CA SER A 150 9.41 -7.15 -8.34
C SER A 150 9.18 -6.01 -7.35
N TYR A 151 9.98 -5.93 -6.29
CA TYR A 151 9.87 -4.88 -5.30
C TYR A 151 11.24 -4.46 -4.77
N THR A 152 11.30 -3.25 -4.20
CA THR A 152 12.46 -2.77 -3.45
C THR A 152 12.10 -2.65 -1.97
N LEU A 153 12.85 -3.33 -1.12
CA LEU A 153 12.71 -3.20 0.34
C LEU A 153 13.40 -1.92 0.81
N ILE A 154 12.67 -1.08 1.55
CA ILE A 154 13.17 0.19 2.08
C ILE A 154 13.07 0.24 3.61
N SER A 155 14.05 0.88 4.26
CA SER A 155 14.15 0.92 5.72
C SER A 155 14.83 2.21 6.20
N GLY A 156 14.83 2.44 7.51
CA GLY A 156 15.44 3.62 8.12
C GLY A 156 14.43 4.74 8.39
N SER A 157 14.93 5.94 8.60
CA SER A 157 14.14 7.16 8.78
C SER A 157 13.38 7.54 7.50
N VAL A 158 12.41 8.43 7.62
CA VAL A 158 11.65 8.94 6.46
C VAL A 158 12.58 9.55 5.41
N ALA A 159 13.58 10.34 5.83
CA ALA A 159 14.54 10.95 4.91
C ALA A 159 15.37 9.92 4.15
N GLU A 160 15.89 8.90 4.85
CA GLU A 160 16.64 7.80 4.23
C GLU A 160 15.78 7.01 3.24
N ARG A 161 14.52 6.75 3.57
CA ARG A 161 13.57 6.06 2.67
C ARG A 161 13.24 6.90 1.42
N VAL A 162 13.09 8.21 1.56
CA VAL A 162 12.90 9.12 0.42
C VAL A 162 14.10 9.05 -0.52
N GLU A 163 15.34 9.05 0.00
CA GLU A 163 16.54 8.93 -0.83
C GLU A 163 16.67 7.54 -1.49
N GLN A 164 16.28 6.45 -0.80
CA GLN A 164 16.26 5.12 -1.40
C GLN A 164 15.28 5.05 -2.59
N VAL A 165 14.07 5.61 -2.42
CA VAL A 165 13.09 5.71 -3.51
C VAL A 165 13.63 6.57 -4.66
N ARG A 166 14.21 7.73 -4.36
CA ARG A 166 14.79 8.63 -5.37
C ARG A 166 15.89 7.94 -6.19
N GLY A 167 16.79 7.25 -5.51
CA GLY A 167 17.86 6.50 -6.18
C GLY A 167 17.31 5.45 -7.15
N GLN A 168 16.30 4.71 -6.73
CA GLN A 168 15.68 3.67 -7.56
C GLN A 168 14.96 4.27 -8.79
N LEU A 169 14.19 5.33 -8.61
CA LEU A 169 13.45 5.98 -9.71
C LEU A 169 14.40 6.64 -10.72
N SER A 170 15.55 7.19 -10.27
CA SER A 170 16.56 7.78 -11.16
C SER A 170 17.28 6.75 -12.02
N MET A 171 17.33 5.49 -11.60
CA MET A 171 17.98 4.40 -12.36
C MET A 171 17.06 3.82 -13.46
N SER A 172 15.77 4.09 -13.36
CA SER A 172 14.73 3.56 -14.27
C SER A 172 14.33 4.56 -15.37
N SER A 173 14.80 5.82 -15.27
CA SER A 173 14.62 6.91 -16.23
C SER A 173 15.74 6.96 -17.23
#